data_cfd72f159e27fadda4299661afad2982
#
_entry.id   cfd72f159e27fadda4299661afad2982
#
_cell.length_a   1.000
_cell.length_b   1.000
_cell.length_c   1.000
_cell.angle_alpha   90.00
_cell.angle_beta   90.00
_cell.angle_gamma   90.00
#
_symmetry.space_group_name_H-M   'P 1'
#
loop_
_entity.id
_entity.type
_entity.pdbx_description
1 polymer ?
#
loop_
_entity_poly.entity_id
_entity_poly.type
_entity_poly.pdbx_seq_one_letter_code
_entity_poly.pdbx_strand_id
1 'polypeptide(L)'
;MENKQVQPWQQYQALYLHIPFCVQKCLYCDFASYAGFGEQAKRDYTDAVCKEIALRAAEAANMAANASIYFGGGTPSVLPTECIAKLANALKQYGFWQQPCEATIEVNPGTADLAKLQTLRSLGFDRISFGVQSLQDNELRAMGRIHSAQQALEALALARKAGFARISADLIYGLPSQTLTSLQDTLERLTDTGIEHISVYGLIVEEGTPLASLVDKGRITLPDEDTAADMYELVQSFLRERGFERYEISNYAKNGQYSRHNTVYWEYHPYIAFGAAACGFDGQRRRTGLSTVREYIEQLKSFSCGDLRTSALYNIEELSCAELLEEFMFMGLRRSEGASLAEARERFDVDVLQRFASELAPLFEQKLIAYDASTQRLRLTERGMEVGNQIFEVFVIT
;
A
#
# COMPACT_ATOMS: atom_id res chain seq x y z
N MET A 1 -9.23 -13.71 37.12
CA MET A 1 -9.00 -14.00 35.69
C MET A 1 -8.15 -12.88 35.20
N GLU A 2 -6.87 -13.12 34.93
CA GLU A 2 -5.99 -12.14 34.33
C GLU A 2 -6.57 -11.78 32.97
N ASN A 3 -6.83 -10.49 32.76
CA ASN A 3 -7.18 -9.95 31.44
C ASN A 3 -5.95 -10.18 30.54
N LYS A 4 -5.85 -11.32 29.86
CA LYS A 4 -4.84 -11.48 28.82
C LYS A 4 -5.13 -10.43 27.77
N GLN A 5 -4.22 -9.48 27.63
CA GLN A 5 -4.28 -8.45 26.60
C GLN A 5 -4.28 -9.16 25.23
N VAL A 6 -5.30 -8.89 24.41
CA VAL A 6 -5.39 -9.45 23.07
C VAL A 6 -4.21 -8.93 22.26
N GLN A 7 -3.46 -9.84 21.66
CA GLN A 7 -2.30 -9.47 20.86
C GLN A 7 -2.70 -8.90 19.50
N PRO A 8 -1.93 -7.97 18.92
CA PRO A 8 -2.27 -7.35 17.64
C PRO A 8 -2.52 -8.35 16.50
N TRP A 9 -1.76 -9.45 16.45
CA TRP A 9 -1.94 -10.51 15.44
C TRP A 9 -3.17 -11.41 15.64
N GLN A 10 -3.98 -11.14 16.66
CA GLN A 10 -5.22 -11.88 16.96
C GLN A 10 -6.47 -11.12 16.51
N GLN A 11 -6.32 -9.88 16.04
CA GLN A 11 -7.42 -9.03 15.57
C GLN A 11 -7.03 -8.34 14.27
N TYR A 12 -8.02 -7.96 13.47
CA TYR A 12 -7.79 -7.12 12.30
C TYR A 12 -7.32 -5.72 12.71
N GLN A 13 -6.09 -5.37 12.33
CA GLN A 13 -5.46 -4.07 12.61
C GLN A 13 -5.70 -3.07 11.49
N ALA A 14 -6.20 -3.52 10.34
CA ALA A 14 -6.48 -2.67 9.19
C ALA A 14 -7.69 -3.17 8.38
N LEU A 15 -8.31 -2.23 7.67
CA LEU A 15 -9.32 -2.49 6.65
C LEU A 15 -8.90 -1.85 5.33
N TYR A 16 -8.80 -2.66 4.29
CA TYR A 16 -8.57 -2.22 2.92
C TYR A 16 -9.85 -2.31 2.09
N LEU A 17 -10.20 -1.26 1.35
CA LEU A 17 -11.31 -1.26 0.42
C LEU A 17 -10.80 -0.96 -0.99
N HIS A 18 -10.94 -1.94 -1.88
CA HIS A 18 -10.45 -1.86 -3.24
C HIS A 18 -11.45 -1.17 -4.17
N ILE A 19 -11.00 -0.15 -4.89
CA ILE A 19 -11.77 0.56 -5.90
C ILE A 19 -11.08 0.38 -7.25
N PRO A 20 -11.55 -0.54 -8.11
CA PRO A 20 -10.82 -0.96 -9.31
C PRO A 20 -10.98 0.00 -10.51
N PHE A 21 -11.37 1.25 -10.32
CA PHE A 21 -11.65 2.17 -11.41
C PHE A 21 -10.56 3.19 -11.62
N CYS A 22 -10.20 3.43 -12.89
CA CYS A 22 -9.33 4.52 -13.31
C CYS A 22 -10.00 5.31 -14.44
N VAL A 23 -9.62 6.58 -14.61
CA VAL A 23 -9.96 7.34 -15.83
C VAL A 23 -9.23 6.72 -17.01
N GLN A 24 -7.93 6.44 -16.84
CA GLN A 24 -7.05 5.77 -17.79
C GLN A 24 -6.08 4.88 -17.04
N LYS A 25 -5.82 3.67 -17.53
CA LYS A 25 -4.81 2.77 -16.95
C LYS A 25 -3.42 3.20 -17.44
N CYS A 26 -2.49 3.42 -16.52
CA CYS A 26 -1.12 3.80 -16.84
C CYS A 26 -0.37 2.65 -17.51
N LEU A 27 0.67 2.96 -18.30
CA LEU A 27 1.39 1.96 -19.11
C LEU A 27 2.13 0.92 -18.25
N TYR A 28 2.55 1.31 -17.05
CA TYR A 28 3.32 0.45 -16.11
C TYR A 28 2.44 -0.31 -15.11
N CYS A 29 1.14 0.00 -15.02
CA CYS A 29 0.31 -0.44 -13.92
C CYS A 29 -0.11 -1.90 -14.07
N ASP A 30 0.28 -2.72 -13.09
CA ASP A 30 -0.14 -4.13 -12.96
C ASP A 30 -1.31 -4.33 -11.98
N PHE A 31 -1.71 -3.29 -11.24
CA PHE A 31 -2.82 -3.41 -10.31
C PHE A 31 -4.12 -3.83 -10.99
N ALA A 32 -4.97 -4.54 -10.23
CA ALA A 32 -6.34 -4.90 -10.62
C ALA A 32 -7.20 -3.65 -10.79
N SER A 33 -6.97 -2.90 -11.87
CA SER A 33 -7.62 -1.63 -12.17
C SER A 33 -8.05 -1.55 -13.63
N TYR A 34 -9.17 -0.89 -13.87
CA TYR A 34 -9.84 -0.88 -15.16
C TYR A 34 -10.31 0.52 -15.53
N ALA A 35 -10.13 0.89 -16.79
CA ALA A 35 -10.66 2.13 -17.37
C ALA A 35 -11.94 1.87 -18.17
N GLY A 36 -12.68 2.93 -18.51
CA GLY A 36 -13.82 2.86 -19.40
C GLY A 36 -15.16 2.48 -18.76
N PHE A 37 -15.23 2.35 -17.43
CA PHE A 37 -16.49 2.10 -16.73
C PHE A 37 -17.30 3.38 -16.57
N GLY A 38 -18.57 3.34 -17.00
CA GLY A 38 -19.54 4.43 -16.83
C GLY A 38 -20.03 4.57 -15.38
N GLU A 39 -20.74 5.67 -15.11
CA GLU A 39 -21.26 6.01 -13.78
C GLU A 39 -22.15 4.92 -13.18
N GLN A 40 -23.02 4.28 -14.01
CA GLN A 40 -23.91 3.22 -13.52
C GLN A 40 -23.12 2.00 -13.01
N ALA A 41 -22.07 1.58 -13.72
CA ALA A 41 -21.24 0.46 -13.27
C ALA A 41 -20.51 0.76 -11.96
N LYS A 42 -20.08 2.01 -11.75
CA LYS A 42 -19.49 2.46 -10.47
C LYS A 42 -20.52 2.43 -9.33
N ARG A 43 -21.77 2.80 -9.58
CA ARG A 43 -22.87 2.71 -8.61
C ARG A 43 -23.20 1.24 -8.29
N ASP A 44 -23.33 0.40 -9.30
CA ASP A 44 -23.63 -1.04 -9.14
C ASP A 44 -22.50 -1.73 -8.33
N TYR A 45 -21.24 -1.36 -8.59
CA TYR A 45 -20.10 -1.83 -7.81
C TYR A 45 -20.16 -1.37 -6.36
N THR A 46 -20.47 -0.10 -6.14
CA THR A 46 -20.66 0.46 -4.79
C THR A 46 -21.72 -0.30 -4.01
N ASP A 47 -22.84 -0.62 -4.65
CA ASP A 47 -23.93 -1.38 -4.04
C ASP A 47 -23.51 -2.81 -3.71
N ALA A 48 -22.74 -3.44 -4.59
CA ALA A 48 -22.17 -4.76 -4.36
C ALA A 48 -21.21 -4.76 -3.15
N VAL A 49 -20.30 -3.80 -3.06
CA VAL A 49 -19.37 -3.67 -1.91
C VAL A 49 -20.15 -3.40 -0.61
N CYS A 50 -21.18 -2.54 -0.63
CA CYS A 50 -22.03 -2.33 0.55
C CYS A 50 -22.73 -3.63 0.99
N LYS A 51 -23.14 -4.46 0.04
CA LYS A 51 -23.73 -5.77 0.33
C LYS A 51 -22.70 -6.73 0.92
N GLU A 52 -21.48 -6.77 0.39
CA GLU A 52 -20.37 -7.57 0.98
C GLU A 52 -20.11 -7.15 2.42
N ILE A 53 -20.00 -5.84 2.69
CA ILE A 53 -19.82 -5.30 4.05
C ILE A 53 -20.93 -5.78 4.98
N ALA A 54 -22.20 -5.72 4.53
CA ALA A 54 -23.33 -6.18 5.31
C ALA A 54 -23.32 -7.69 5.59
N LEU A 55 -22.96 -8.50 4.60
CA LEU A 55 -22.84 -9.96 4.72
C LEU A 55 -21.75 -10.36 5.71
N ARG A 56 -20.68 -9.59 5.80
CA ARG A 56 -19.52 -9.84 6.67
C ARG A 56 -19.56 -9.06 7.98
N ALA A 57 -20.70 -8.45 8.34
CA ALA A 57 -20.83 -7.60 9.53
C ALA A 57 -20.37 -8.27 10.84
N ALA A 58 -20.51 -9.59 10.98
CA ALA A 58 -20.02 -10.32 12.14
C ALA A 58 -18.50 -10.25 12.33
N GLU A 59 -17.73 -10.07 11.25
CA GLU A 59 -16.27 -9.96 11.31
C GLU A 59 -15.81 -8.64 11.96
N ALA A 60 -16.69 -7.63 12.03
CA ALA A 60 -16.41 -6.36 12.70
C ALA A 60 -16.11 -6.53 14.21
N ALA A 61 -16.63 -7.58 14.84
CA ALA A 61 -16.34 -7.90 16.23
C ALA A 61 -14.87 -8.25 16.46
N ASN A 62 -14.13 -8.65 15.41
CA ASN A 62 -12.70 -8.95 15.47
C ASN A 62 -11.81 -7.79 15.00
N MET A 63 -12.37 -6.59 14.77
CA MET A 63 -11.57 -5.40 14.47
C MET A 63 -10.96 -4.81 15.74
N ALA A 64 -9.70 -4.40 15.67
CA ALA A 64 -9.13 -3.55 16.69
C ALA A 64 -9.87 -2.19 16.72
N ALA A 65 -10.08 -1.62 17.90
CA ALA A 65 -10.85 -0.40 18.05
C ALA A 65 -10.27 0.81 17.27
N ASN A 66 -8.95 0.80 17.06
CA ASN A 66 -8.19 1.82 16.35
C ASN A 66 -7.65 1.33 14.98
N ALA A 67 -8.21 0.25 14.42
CA ALA A 67 -7.78 -0.27 13.12
C ALA A 67 -7.77 0.80 12.04
N SER A 68 -6.76 0.81 11.20
CA SER A 68 -6.65 1.76 10.09
C SER A 68 -7.63 1.43 8.95
N ILE A 69 -8.07 2.46 8.23
CA ILE A 69 -8.95 2.34 7.06
C ILE A 69 -8.21 2.85 5.83
N TYR A 70 -8.28 2.12 4.73
CA TYR A 70 -7.62 2.52 3.48
C TYR A 70 -8.50 2.25 2.26
N PHE A 71 -8.81 3.29 1.50
CA PHE A 71 -9.47 3.19 0.20
C PHE A 71 -8.41 3.35 -0.89
N GLY A 72 -8.14 2.26 -1.61
CA GLY A 72 -7.07 2.20 -2.62
C GLY A 72 -7.45 1.39 -3.86
N GLY A 73 -6.44 1.09 -4.67
CA GLY A 73 -6.55 0.20 -5.82
C GLY A 73 -6.28 0.84 -7.17
N GLY A 74 -7.30 1.16 -7.94
CA GLY A 74 -7.17 1.96 -9.16
C GLY A 74 -7.03 3.43 -8.82
N THR A 75 -8.16 4.11 -8.66
CA THR A 75 -8.23 5.52 -8.27
C THR A 75 -9.55 5.76 -7.54
N PRO A 76 -9.61 5.62 -6.22
CA PRO A 76 -10.85 5.80 -5.45
C PRO A 76 -11.56 7.13 -5.70
N SER A 77 -10.81 8.20 -5.94
CA SER A 77 -11.37 9.51 -6.24
C SER A 77 -12.12 9.62 -7.59
N VAL A 78 -12.07 8.60 -8.45
CA VAL A 78 -12.87 8.53 -9.69
C VAL A 78 -14.33 8.16 -9.41
N LEU A 79 -14.62 7.58 -8.24
CA LEU A 79 -16.01 7.35 -7.85
C LEU A 79 -16.75 8.68 -7.65
N PRO A 80 -18.07 8.72 -7.96
CA PRO A 80 -18.94 9.79 -7.49
C PRO A 80 -18.84 9.97 -5.97
N THR A 81 -18.91 11.21 -5.51
CA THR A 81 -18.72 11.52 -4.08
C THR A 81 -19.75 10.81 -3.20
N GLU A 82 -21.00 10.68 -3.69
CA GLU A 82 -22.07 9.95 -3.02
C GLU A 82 -21.78 8.44 -2.90
N CYS A 83 -21.04 7.85 -3.85
CA CYS A 83 -20.61 6.45 -3.77
C CYS A 83 -19.56 6.27 -2.66
N ILE A 84 -18.57 7.17 -2.55
CA ILE A 84 -17.59 7.14 -1.47
C ILE A 84 -18.29 7.31 -0.12
N ALA A 85 -19.24 8.25 -0.03
CA ALA A 85 -20.03 8.46 1.17
C ALA A 85 -20.84 7.22 1.56
N LYS A 86 -21.45 6.53 0.58
CA LYS A 86 -22.21 5.31 0.81
C LYS A 86 -21.33 4.20 1.38
N LEU A 87 -20.13 3.99 0.82
CA LEU A 87 -19.16 3.01 1.33
C LEU A 87 -18.70 3.33 2.75
N ALA A 88 -18.31 4.58 3.02
CA ALA A 88 -17.88 5.01 4.34
C ALA A 88 -19.01 4.84 5.39
N ASN A 89 -20.25 5.18 5.03
CA ASN A 89 -21.41 5.02 5.91
C ASN A 89 -21.73 3.55 6.16
N ALA A 90 -21.61 2.67 5.15
CA ALA A 90 -21.81 1.24 5.32
C ALA A 90 -20.78 0.66 6.30
N LEU A 91 -19.49 1.01 6.17
CA LEU A 91 -18.45 0.58 7.11
C LEU A 91 -18.74 1.04 8.55
N LYS A 92 -19.21 2.29 8.73
CA LYS A 92 -19.62 2.81 10.04
C LYS A 92 -20.84 2.08 10.60
N GLN A 93 -21.86 1.90 9.77
CA GLN A 93 -23.11 1.23 10.15
C GLN A 93 -22.88 -0.21 10.65
N TYR A 94 -21.99 -0.94 10.00
CA TYR A 94 -21.69 -2.34 10.34
C TYR A 94 -20.51 -2.50 11.30
N GLY A 95 -19.98 -1.43 11.88
CA GLY A 95 -18.98 -1.47 12.96
C GLY A 95 -17.53 -1.63 12.52
N PHE A 96 -17.23 -1.58 11.22
CA PHE A 96 -15.86 -1.65 10.70
C PHE A 96 -15.08 -0.34 10.81
N TRP A 97 -15.78 0.79 10.89
CA TRP A 97 -15.17 2.12 11.03
C TRP A 97 -15.60 2.75 12.35
N GLN A 98 -14.84 2.52 13.40
CA GLN A 98 -15.13 3.07 14.74
C GLN A 98 -14.30 4.32 15.02
N GLN A 99 -13.07 4.16 15.52
CA GLN A 99 -12.13 5.23 15.83
C GLN A 99 -10.77 4.94 15.20
N PRO A 100 -10.66 4.95 13.87
CA PRO A 100 -9.42 4.56 13.22
C PRO A 100 -8.26 5.47 13.61
N CYS A 101 -7.08 4.88 13.77
CA CYS A 101 -5.84 5.65 13.97
C CYS A 101 -5.43 6.40 12.69
N GLU A 102 -5.95 5.99 11.56
CA GLU A 102 -5.74 6.57 10.23
C GLU A 102 -6.88 6.15 9.30
N ALA A 103 -7.44 7.07 8.55
CA ALA A 103 -8.33 6.79 7.43
C ALA A 103 -7.78 7.46 6.16
N THR A 104 -7.26 6.64 5.24
CA THR A 104 -6.60 7.08 4.00
C THR A 104 -7.47 6.88 2.78
N ILE A 105 -7.38 7.80 1.82
CA ILE A 105 -7.92 7.64 0.48
C ILE A 105 -6.89 8.03 -0.58
N GLU A 106 -6.77 7.21 -1.63
CA GLU A 106 -5.94 7.51 -2.80
C GLU A 106 -6.67 8.42 -3.78
N VAL A 107 -5.92 9.37 -4.32
CA VAL A 107 -6.41 10.38 -5.26
C VAL A 107 -5.39 10.55 -6.39
N ASN A 108 -5.85 10.60 -7.63
CA ASN A 108 -5.02 11.08 -8.72
C ASN A 108 -5.22 12.59 -8.91
N PRO A 109 -4.14 13.36 -9.16
CA PRO A 109 -4.26 14.77 -9.51
C PRO A 109 -5.28 14.98 -10.64
N GLY A 110 -6.14 16.00 -10.52
CA GLY A 110 -7.20 16.30 -11.48
C GLY A 110 -8.50 15.50 -11.33
N THR A 111 -8.57 14.53 -10.38
CA THR A 111 -9.79 13.73 -10.15
C THR A 111 -10.64 14.20 -8.96
N ALA A 112 -10.19 15.19 -8.22
CA ALA A 112 -10.90 15.76 -7.10
C ALA A 112 -10.70 17.29 -7.04
N ASP A 113 -11.81 18.01 -6.93
CA ASP A 113 -11.84 19.43 -6.64
C ASP A 113 -11.90 19.71 -5.13
N LEU A 114 -11.88 20.99 -4.75
CA LEU A 114 -11.92 21.40 -3.35
C LEU A 114 -13.18 20.90 -2.63
N ALA A 115 -14.35 20.94 -3.28
CA ALA A 115 -15.61 20.53 -2.66
C ALA A 115 -15.62 19.02 -2.36
N LYS A 116 -15.11 18.20 -3.30
CA LYS A 116 -14.93 16.76 -3.09
C LYS A 116 -13.95 16.48 -1.96
N LEU A 117 -12.79 17.14 -1.93
CA LEU A 117 -11.80 16.98 -0.89
C LEU A 117 -12.34 17.37 0.50
N GLN A 118 -13.13 18.46 0.61
CA GLN A 118 -13.81 18.83 1.85
C GLN A 118 -14.84 17.78 2.27
N THR A 119 -15.58 17.22 1.33
CA THR A 119 -16.50 16.11 1.62
C THR A 119 -15.77 14.88 2.14
N LEU A 120 -14.66 14.49 1.53
CA LEU A 120 -13.82 13.38 2.02
C LEU A 120 -13.36 13.63 3.47
N ARG A 121 -12.92 14.85 3.79
CA ARG A 121 -12.60 15.22 5.18
C ARG A 121 -13.79 15.06 6.12
N SER A 122 -14.98 15.52 5.73
CA SER A 122 -16.20 15.39 6.53
C SER A 122 -16.65 13.95 6.75
N LEU A 123 -16.33 13.06 5.82
CA LEU A 123 -16.57 11.61 5.95
C LEU A 123 -15.63 10.93 6.96
N GLY A 124 -14.54 11.59 7.37
CA GLY A 124 -13.61 11.10 8.37
C GLY A 124 -12.24 10.66 7.82
N PHE A 125 -11.97 10.84 6.52
CA PHE A 125 -10.62 10.63 6.00
C PHE A 125 -9.68 11.72 6.55
N ASP A 126 -8.59 11.30 7.19
CA ASP A 126 -7.59 12.22 7.79
C ASP A 126 -6.26 12.22 7.02
N ARG A 127 -6.02 11.20 6.20
CA ARG A 127 -4.85 11.08 5.33
C ARG A 127 -5.27 10.98 3.86
N ILE A 128 -4.48 11.58 2.96
CA ILE A 128 -4.69 11.50 1.52
C ILE A 128 -3.36 11.18 0.82
N SER A 129 -3.36 10.24 -0.13
CA SER A 129 -2.19 9.91 -0.95
C SER A 129 -2.42 10.26 -2.41
N PHE A 130 -1.49 11.01 -3.00
CA PHE A 130 -1.57 11.42 -4.39
C PHE A 130 -0.58 10.65 -5.26
N GLY A 131 -1.07 9.99 -6.30
CA GLY A 131 -0.22 9.40 -7.34
C GLY A 131 0.39 10.47 -8.23
N VAL A 132 1.41 11.17 -7.76
CA VAL A 132 2.12 12.25 -8.48
C VAL A 132 3.04 11.68 -9.55
N GLN A 133 3.83 10.70 -9.20
CA GLN A 133 4.82 9.93 -9.96
C GLN A 133 6.04 10.74 -10.40
N SER A 134 5.87 11.92 -10.95
CA SER A 134 6.91 12.89 -11.34
C SER A 134 6.33 14.31 -11.42
N LEU A 135 7.18 15.31 -11.37
CA LEU A 135 6.85 16.71 -11.68
C LEU A 135 7.47 17.18 -13.01
N GLN A 136 7.75 16.24 -13.92
CA GLN A 136 8.19 16.49 -15.29
C GLN A 136 7.10 15.99 -16.26
N ASP A 137 6.54 16.89 -17.05
CA ASP A 137 5.42 16.57 -17.97
C ASP A 137 5.78 15.55 -19.06
N ASN A 138 7.05 15.51 -19.49
CA ASN A 138 7.53 14.51 -20.45
C ASN A 138 7.56 13.11 -19.83
N GLU A 139 8.02 12.97 -18.58
CA GLU A 139 8.05 11.71 -17.84
C GLU A 139 6.63 11.20 -17.57
N LEU A 140 5.72 12.09 -17.13
CA LEU A 140 4.31 11.77 -16.94
C LEU A 140 3.65 11.25 -18.22
N ARG A 141 3.85 11.92 -19.34
CA ARG A 141 3.31 11.49 -20.65
C ARG A 141 3.88 10.14 -21.08
N ALA A 142 5.18 9.91 -20.87
CA ALA A 142 5.83 8.65 -21.22
C ALA A 142 5.24 7.46 -20.46
N MET A 143 4.68 7.69 -19.26
CA MET A 143 4.03 6.67 -18.42
C MET A 143 2.51 6.59 -18.61
N GLY A 144 1.94 7.36 -19.56
CA GLY A 144 0.50 7.39 -19.80
C GLY A 144 -0.29 8.10 -18.70
N ARG A 145 0.34 9.03 -17.97
CA ARG A 145 -0.35 9.88 -16.99
C ARG A 145 -1.10 11.00 -17.72
N ILE A 146 -2.30 11.33 -17.24
CA ILE A 146 -3.19 12.32 -17.84
C ILE A 146 -3.09 13.70 -17.17
N HIS A 147 -2.47 13.79 -15.99
CA HIS A 147 -2.26 15.04 -15.28
C HIS A 147 -0.89 15.64 -15.60
N SER A 148 -0.76 16.95 -15.42
CA SER A 148 0.49 17.69 -15.51
C SER A 148 1.14 17.89 -14.13
N ALA A 149 2.43 18.26 -14.13
CA ALA A 149 3.14 18.67 -12.93
C ALA A 149 2.42 19.79 -12.15
N GLN A 150 1.90 20.78 -12.89
CA GLN A 150 1.12 21.88 -12.29
C GLN A 150 -0.14 21.39 -11.60
N GLN A 151 -0.90 20.50 -12.23
CA GLN A 151 -2.10 19.90 -11.63
C GLN A 151 -1.77 19.07 -10.38
N ALA A 152 -0.61 18.42 -10.34
CA ALA A 152 -0.17 17.69 -9.15
C ALA A 152 0.09 18.64 -7.96
N LEU A 153 0.82 19.74 -8.19
CA LEU A 153 1.07 20.74 -7.15
C LEU A 153 -0.21 21.43 -6.67
N GLU A 154 -1.12 21.76 -7.60
CA GLU A 154 -2.44 22.31 -7.26
C GLU A 154 -3.27 21.35 -6.43
N ALA A 155 -3.26 20.05 -6.74
CA ALA A 155 -4.00 19.05 -5.97
C ALA A 155 -3.50 18.95 -4.52
N LEU A 156 -2.18 18.98 -4.29
CA LEU A 156 -1.59 19.02 -2.95
C LEU A 156 -2.03 20.27 -2.17
N ALA A 157 -2.00 21.45 -2.82
CA ALA A 157 -2.44 22.71 -2.22
C ALA A 157 -3.95 22.69 -1.88
N LEU A 158 -4.79 22.11 -2.76
CA LEU A 158 -6.22 21.94 -2.52
C LEU A 158 -6.49 21.00 -1.36
N ALA A 159 -5.73 19.90 -1.22
CA ALA A 159 -5.86 19.00 -0.08
C ALA A 159 -5.53 19.70 1.24
N ARG A 160 -4.47 20.51 1.28
CA ARG A 160 -4.14 21.32 2.45
C ARG A 160 -5.27 22.31 2.78
N LYS A 161 -5.81 23.00 1.76
CA LYS A 161 -6.95 23.92 1.91
C LYS A 161 -8.23 23.21 2.36
N ALA A 162 -8.43 21.96 1.97
CA ALA A 162 -9.55 21.14 2.43
C ALA A 162 -9.41 20.65 3.89
N GLY A 163 -8.25 20.88 4.53
CA GLY A 163 -8.00 20.54 5.93
C GLY A 163 -7.37 19.17 6.16
N PHE A 164 -6.76 18.56 5.13
CA PHE A 164 -5.92 17.38 5.34
C PHE A 164 -4.60 17.80 5.99
N ALA A 165 -4.32 17.25 7.18
CA ALA A 165 -3.05 17.45 7.87
C ALA A 165 -1.98 16.46 7.40
N ARG A 166 -2.39 15.29 6.92
CA ARG A 166 -1.50 14.20 6.50
C ARG A 166 -1.64 13.99 5.00
N ILE A 167 -0.67 14.54 4.25
CA ILE A 167 -0.65 14.47 2.78
C ILE A 167 0.57 13.67 2.35
N SER A 168 0.33 12.66 1.50
CA SER A 168 1.35 11.82 0.89
C SER A 168 1.40 12.04 -0.61
N ALA A 169 2.59 11.93 -1.19
CA ALA A 169 2.79 11.86 -2.62
C ALA A 169 3.61 10.62 -2.98
N ASP A 170 3.16 9.91 -4.01
CA ASP A 170 3.87 8.76 -4.54
C ASP A 170 4.69 9.21 -5.75
N LEU A 171 5.96 8.85 -5.78
CA LEU A 171 6.92 9.11 -6.86
C LEU A 171 7.45 7.80 -7.42
N ILE A 172 7.92 7.85 -8.67
CA ILE A 172 8.64 6.75 -9.31
C ILE A 172 9.98 7.28 -9.82
N TYR A 173 11.09 6.59 -9.51
CA TYR A 173 12.39 6.81 -10.15
C TYR A 173 12.68 5.71 -11.17
N GLY A 174 13.62 5.97 -12.08
CA GLY A 174 13.90 5.04 -13.18
C GLY A 174 12.91 5.16 -14.35
N LEU A 175 12.16 6.27 -14.43
CA LEU A 175 11.21 6.52 -15.52
C LEU A 175 11.92 6.68 -16.87
N PRO A 176 11.25 6.37 -18.02
CA PRO A 176 11.78 6.66 -19.33
C PRO A 176 12.22 8.12 -19.47
N SER A 177 13.42 8.34 -19.97
CA SER A 177 14.05 9.66 -20.14
C SER A 177 14.26 10.47 -18.86
N GLN A 178 14.07 9.87 -17.68
CA GLN A 178 14.37 10.51 -16.41
C GLN A 178 15.91 10.64 -16.26
N THR A 179 16.34 11.72 -15.68
CA THR A 179 17.73 12.00 -15.33
C THR A 179 17.86 12.30 -13.83
N LEU A 180 19.06 12.23 -13.29
CA LEU A 180 19.32 12.67 -11.90
C LEU A 180 18.85 14.11 -11.67
N THR A 181 19.08 15.00 -12.64
CA THR A 181 18.66 16.41 -12.55
C THR A 181 17.14 16.56 -12.52
N SER A 182 16.40 15.82 -13.38
CA SER A 182 14.94 15.91 -13.43
C SER A 182 14.29 15.28 -12.19
N LEU A 183 14.89 14.22 -11.63
CA LEU A 183 14.47 13.62 -10.38
C LEU A 183 14.72 14.58 -9.21
N GLN A 184 15.89 15.22 -9.17
CA GLN A 184 16.20 16.21 -8.12
C GLN A 184 15.22 17.39 -8.16
N ASP A 185 14.93 17.98 -9.33
CA ASP A 185 13.93 19.05 -9.49
C ASP A 185 12.55 18.60 -8.97
N THR A 186 12.16 17.36 -9.28
CA THR A 186 10.91 16.79 -8.78
C THR A 186 10.90 16.72 -7.25
N LEU A 187 11.97 16.22 -6.63
CA LEU A 187 12.10 16.11 -5.17
C LEU A 187 12.10 17.49 -4.49
N GLU A 188 12.83 18.46 -5.06
CA GLU A 188 12.89 19.84 -4.57
C GLU A 188 11.50 20.47 -4.55
N ARG A 189 10.84 20.51 -5.70
CA ARG A 189 9.51 21.11 -5.86
C ARG A 189 8.47 20.41 -4.99
N LEU A 190 8.54 19.09 -4.86
CA LEU A 190 7.59 18.34 -4.05
C LEU A 190 7.79 18.61 -2.55
N THR A 191 9.04 18.58 -2.06
CA THR A 191 9.32 18.82 -0.63
C THR A 191 9.02 20.26 -0.21
N ASP A 192 9.13 21.23 -1.13
CA ASP A 192 8.80 22.64 -0.89
C ASP A 192 7.26 22.86 -0.70
N THR A 193 6.40 21.91 -1.09
CA THR A 193 4.96 21.96 -0.79
C THR A 193 4.64 21.74 0.69
N GLY A 194 5.60 21.31 1.49
CA GLY A 194 5.43 21.05 2.91
C GLY A 194 4.65 19.77 3.23
N ILE A 195 4.64 18.79 2.31
CA ILE A 195 4.06 17.46 2.59
C ILE A 195 4.88 16.71 3.64
N GLU A 196 4.22 15.81 4.34
CA GLU A 196 4.80 15.09 5.48
C GLU A 196 5.23 13.66 5.14
N HIS A 197 4.80 13.12 3.99
CA HIS A 197 5.07 11.73 3.59
C HIS A 197 5.32 11.64 2.09
N ILE A 198 6.30 10.84 1.70
CA ILE A 198 6.63 10.55 0.31
C ILE A 198 6.90 9.06 0.18
N SER A 199 6.21 8.42 -0.77
CA SER A 199 6.56 7.07 -1.25
C SER A 199 7.39 7.21 -2.52
N VAL A 200 8.54 6.55 -2.60
CA VAL A 200 9.40 6.58 -3.80
C VAL A 200 9.72 5.16 -4.23
N TYR A 201 9.19 4.77 -5.38
CA TYR A 201 9.31 3.43 -5.93
C TYR A 201 10.27 3.41 -7.12
N GLY A 202 11.13 2.39 -7.20
CA GLY A 202 11.81 2.09 -8.46
C GLY A 202 10.81 1.58 -9.50
N LEU A 203 10.94 2.02 -10.75
CA LEU A 203 10.11 1.49 -11.82
C LEU A 203 10.41 0.01 -12.05
N ILE A 204 9.40 -0.83 -11.90
CA ILE A 204 9.44 -2.24 -12.27
C ILE A 204 8.67 -2.40 -13.57
N VAL A 205 9.26 -3.12 -14.54
CA VAL A 205 8.62 -3.47 -15.81
C VAL A 205 7.93 -4.82 -15.63
N GLU A 206 6.67 -4.78 -15.24
CA GLU A 206 5.87 -5.98 -15.02
C GLU A 206 5.44 -6.61 -16.33
N GLU A 207 5.58 -7.95 -16.44
CA GLU A 207 5.14 -8.73 -17.59
C GLU A 207 3.64 -8.51 -17.87
N GLY A 208 3.25 -8.49 -19.13
CA GLY A 208 1.87 -8.26 -19.54
C GLY A 208 1.42 -6.79 -19.53
N THR A 209 2.24 -5.85 -19.04
CA THR A 209 1.93 -4.43 -19.11
C THR A 209 2.22 -3.84 -20.50
N PRO A 210 1.52 -2.75 -20.90
CA PRO A 210 1.87 -2.05 -22.12
C PRO A 210 3.32 -1.53 -22.14
N LEU A 211 3.85 -1.15 -20.97
CA LEU A 211 5.24 -0.70 -20.85
C LEU A 211 6.22 -1.81 -21.22
N ALA A 212 6.04 -3.03 -20.69
CA ALA A 212 6.89 -4.18 -21.06
C ALA A 212 6.94 -4.37 -22.57
N SER A 213 5.78 -4.39 -23.23
CA SER A 213 5.69 -4.51 -24.70
C SER A 213 6.38 -3.38 -25.46
N LEU A 214 6.43 -2.14 -24.92
CA LEU A 214 7.11 -1.01 -25.55
C LEU A 214 8.63 -1.09 -25.35
N VAL A 215 9.09 -1.56 -24.21
CA VAL A 215 10.50 -1.80 -23.90
C VAL A 215 11.04 -2.93 -24.79
N ASP A 216 10.35 -4.07 -24.84
CA ASP A 216 10.74 -5.23 -25.66
C ASP A 216 10.86 -4.90 -27.15
N LYS A 217 10.01 -4.00 -27.65
CA LYS A 217 10.04 -3.50 -29.03
C LYS A 217 11.08 -2.40 -29.27
N GLY A 218 11.86 -2.01 -28.24
CA GLY A 218 12.83 -0.93 -28.33
C GLY A 218 12.24 0.47 -28.60
N ARG A 219 10.93 0.65 -28.28
CA ARG A 219 10.24 1.94 -28.43
C ARG A 219 10.40 2.86 -27.24
N ILE A 220 10.70 2.29 -26.08
CA ILE A 220 11.01 3.01 -24.84
C ILE A 220 12.34 2.47 -24.34
N THR A 221 13.24 3.39 -23.96
CA THR A 221 14.50 3.08 -23.29
C THR A 221 14.41 3.55 -21.86
N LEU A 222 14.77 2.68 -20.92
CA LEU A 222 14.88 2.99 -19.50
C LEU A 222 16.31 3.41 -19.16
N PRO A 223 16.53 4.13 -18.05
CA PRO A 223 17.87 4.28 -17.47
C PRO A 223 18.51 2.90 -17.26
N ASP A 224 19.81 2.84 -17.39
CA ASP A 224 20.57 1.62 -17.04
C ASP A 224 20.60 1.38 -15.51
N GLU A 225 21.07 0.22 -15.10
CA GLU A 225 21.10 -0.18 -13.69
C GLU A 225 21.95 0.77 -12.84
N ASP A 226 23.10 1.22 -13.35
CA ASP A 226 23.97 2.16 -12.65
C ASP A 226 23.28 3.51 -12.42
N THR A 227 22.61 4.04 -13.46
CA THR A 227 21.82 5.26 -13.36
C THR A 227 20.65 5.10 -12.39
N ALA A 228 19.97 3.95 -12.39
CA ALA A 228 18.89 3.68 -11.44
C ALA A 228 19.40 3.58 -9.99
N ALA A 229 20.59 3.01 -9.77
CA ALA A 229 21.25 3.00 -8.47
C ALA A 229 21.61 4.41 -8.00
N ASP A 230 22.21 5.24 -8.87
CA ASP A 230 22.51 6.65 -8.57
C ASP A 230 21.21 7.44 -8.21
N MET A 231 20.10 7.18 -8.92
CA MET A 231 18.80 7.77 -8.59
C MET A 231 18.31 7.35 -7.20
N TYR A 232 18.47 6.08 -6.84
CA TYR A 232 18.12 5.58 -5.52
C TYR A 232 18.93 6.26 -4.42
N GLU A 233 20.26 6.39 -4.60
CA GLU A 233 21.14 7.10 -3.65
C GLU A 233 20.77 8.58 -3.53
N LEU A 234 20.46 9.24 -4.66
CA LEU A 234 19.98 10.62 -4.67
C LEU A 234 18.71 10.79 -3.84
N VAL A 235 17.71 9.91 -4.02
CA VAL A 235 16.46 9.95 -3.25
C VAL A 235 16.73 9.87 -1.76
N GLN A 236 17.58 8.91 -1.34
CA GLN A 236 17.87 8.70 0.07
C GLN A 236 18.61 9.88 0.70
N SER A 237 19.66 10.37 0.06
CA SER A 237 20.46 11.49 0.57
C SER A 237 19.65 12.76 0.62
N PHE A 238 18.94 13.09 -0.47
CA PHE A 238 18.12 14.30 -0.58
C PHE A 238 16.99 14.34 0.46
N LEU A 239 16.21 13.26 0.58
CA LEU A 239 15.10 13.23 1.54
C LEU A 239 15.59 13.28 2.99
N ARG A 240 16.70 12.63 3.31
CA ARG A 240 17.34 12.73 4.63
C ARG A 240 17.77 14.18 4.95
N GLU A 241 18.40 14.88 4.02
CA GLU A 241 18.79 16.30 4.17
C GLU A 241 17.58 17.22 4.36
N ARG A 242 16.44 16.89 3.75
CA ARG A 242 15.18 17.62 3.91
C ARG A 242 14.38 17.20 5.17
N GLY A 243 14.96 16.34 6.03
CA GLY A 243 14.39 15.93 7.31
C GLY A 243 13.31 14.86 7.22
N PHE A 244 13.27 14.12 6.12
CA PHE A 244 12.47 12.89 6.03
C PHE A 244 13.26 11.70 6.56
N GLU A 245 12.60 10.89 7.37
CA GLU A 245 13.11 9.64 7.90
C GLU A 245 12.57 8.49 7.04
N ARG A 246 13.46 7.63 6.56
CA ARG A 246 13.06 6.38 5.90
C ARG A 246 12.63 5.38 6.96
N TYR A 247 11.39 4.93 6.94
CA TYR A 247 10.87 3.97 7.92
C TYR A 247 10.66 2.55 7.34
N GLU A 248 10.68 2.42 6.00
CA GLU A 248 10.77 1.16 5.27
C GLU A 248 11.41 1.41 3.90
N ILE A 249 11.52 0.37 3.04
CA ILE A 249 12.31 0.40 1.79
C ILE A 249 11.95 1.59 0.90
N SER A 250 10.65 1.90 0.73
CA SER A 250 10.16 2.88 -0.25
C SER A 250 9.52 4.12 0.36
N ASN A 251 9.27 4.14 1.69
CA ASN A 251 8.48 5.19 2.30
C ASN A 251 9.30 6.05 3.28
N TYR A 252 9.08 7.36 3.14
CA TYR A 252 9.77 8.40 3.89
C TYR A 252 8.77 9.35 4.54
N ALA A 253 8.99 9.75 5.78
CA ALA A 253 8.08 10.64 6.48
C ALA A 253 8.82 11.60 7.42
N LYS A 254 8.21 12.76 7.69
CA LYS A 254 8.63 13.70 8.72
C LYS A 254 7.86 13.49 10.02
N ASN A 255 8.52 13.72 11.13
CA ASN A 255 7.88 13.77 12.46
C ASN A 255 7.03 12.51 12.78
N GLY A 256 7.46 11.34 12.34
CA GLY A 256 6.74 10.09 12.59
C GLY A 256 5.39 9.97 11.89
N GLN A 257 5.12 10.75 10.83
CA GLN A 257 3.88 10.69 10.04
C GLN A 257 3.86 9.48 9.08
N TYR A 258 4.23 8.33 9.59
CA TYR A 258 4.23 7.06 8.86
C TYR A 258 2.82 6.68 8.40
N SER A 259 2.70 5.97 7.28
CA SER A 259 1.43 5.30 6.93
C SER A 259 1.16 4.18 7.93
N ARG A 260 0.19 4.41 8.81
CA ARG A 260 -0.19 3.40 9.81
C ARG A 260 -0.75 2.14 9.15
N HIS A 261 -1.48 2.34 8.06
CA HIS A 261 -2.04 1.23 7.29
C HIS A 261 -0.95 0.33 6.69
N ASN A 262 0.05 0.91 6.01
CA ASN A 262 1.15 0.14 5.42
C ASN A 262 1.99 -0.56 6.51
N THR A 263 2.14 0.09 7.67
CA THR A 263 2.86 -0.50 8.80
C THR A 263 2.21 -1.81 9.26
N VAL A 264 0.87 -1.93 9.23
CA VAL A 264 0.16 -3.19 9.55
C VAL A 264 0.61 -4.34 8.65
N TYR A 265 0.81 -4.08 7.35
CA TYR A 265 1.33 -5.09 6.43
C TYR A 265 2.77 -5.50 6.76
N TRP A 266 3.63 -4.51 7.03
CA TRP A 266 5.04 -4.76 7.35
C TRP A 266 5.23 -5.42 8.74
N GLU A 267 4.29 -5.25 9.65
CA GLU A 267 4.20 -5.97 10.93
C GLU A 267 3.56 -7.34 10.80
N TYR A 268 3.12 -7.70 9.60
CA TYR A 268 2.47 -8.96 9.29
C TYR A 268 1.26 -9.23 10.21
N HIS A 269 0.47 -8.17 10.46
CA HIS A 269 -0.75 -8.27 11.26
C HIS A 269 -1.97 -8.51 10.37
N PRO A 270 -3.03 -9.14 10.91
CA PRO A 270 -4.26 -9.39 10.17
C PRO A 270 -4.93 -8.11 9.69
N TYR A 271 -5.49 -8.18 8.49
CA TYR A 271 -6.30 -7.11 7.91
C TYR A 271 -7.46 -7.68 7.09
N ILE A 272 -8.58 -6.97 7.12
CA ILE A 272 -9.75 -7.32 6.33
C ILE A 272 -9.78 -6.52 5.05
N ALA A 273 -10.24 -7.14 3.96
CA ALA A 273 -10.36 -6.46 2.68
C ALA A 273 -11.76 -6.66 2.07
N PHE A 274 -12.22 -5.66 1.32
CA PHE A 274 -13.50 -5.63 0.60
C PHE A 274 -13.29 -5.20 -0.85
N GLY A 275 -14.09 -5.76 -1.75
CA GLY A 275 -14.10 -5.39 -3.16
C GLY A 275 -13.47 -6.44 -4.07
N ALA A 276 -13.67 -6.26 -5.38
CA ALA A 276 -13.11 -7.14 -6.42
C ALA A 276 -11.58 -7.12 -6.35
N ALA A 277 -10.95 -8.29 -6.45
CA ALA A 277 -9.52 -8.51 -6.34
C ALA A 277 -8.87 -8.06 -5.00
N ALA A 278 -9.66 -7.62 -4.03
CA ALA A 278 -9.14 -7.27 -2.72
C ALA A 278 -8.61 -8.52 -2.00
N CYS A 279 -7.39 -8.46 -1.46
CA CYS A 279 -6.80 -9.53 -0.69
C CYS A 279 -6.79 -9.15 0.79
N GLY A 280 -7.34 -10.00 1.66
CA GLY A 280 -7.31 -9.89 3.11
C GLY A 280 -6.50 -11.03 3.72
N PHE A 281 -6.01 -10.82 4.94
CA PHE A 281 -5.24 -11.79 5.71
C PHE A 281 -5.79 -11.89 7.13
N ASP A 282 -6.12 -13.10 7.59
CA ASP A 282 -6.69 -13.31 8.94
C ASP A 282 -5.68 -13.81 9.98
N GLY A 283 -4.41 -13.83 9.62
CA GLY A 283 -3.32 -14.36 10.46
C GLY A 283 -2.91 -15.79 10.09
N GLN A 284 -3.71 -16.50 9.30
CA GLN A 284 -3.44 -17.87 8.83
C GLN A 284 -3.81 -18.07 7.36
N ARG A 285 -4.78 -17.32 6.85
CA ARG A 285 -5.33 -17.47 5.50
C ARG A 285 -5.35 -16.16 4.76
N ARG A 286 -5.08 -16.23 3.46
CA ARG A 286 -5.40 -15.17 2.53
C ARG A 286 -6.76 -15.41 1.90
N ARG A 287 -7.52 -14.35 1.74
CA ARG A 287 -8.81 -14.34 1.05
C ARG A 287 -8.77 -13.30 -0.05
N THR A 288 -8.65 -13.75 -1.29
CA THR A 288 -8.64 -12.86 -2.45
C THR A 288 -10.01 -12.88 -3.11
N GLY A 289 -10.62 -11.71 -3.25
CA GLY A 289 -11.92 -11.54 -3.90
C GLY A 289 -11.85 -11.86 -5.40
N LEU A 290 -13.03 -12.07 -6.02
CA LEU A 290 -13.17 -12.28 -7.46
C LEU A 290 -12.43 -11.17 -8.23
N SER A 291 -11.70 -11.54 -9.27
CA SER A 291 -10.77 -10.64 -9.96
C SER A 291 -11.48 -9.57 -10.80
N THR A 292 -12.64 -9.87 -11.39
CA THR A 292 -13.31 -8.93 -12.28
C THR A 292 -14.48 -8.21 -11.61
N VAL A 293 -14.64 -6.93 -11.95
CA VAL A 293 -15.77 -6.08 -11.48
C VAL A 293 -17.11 -6.72 -11.82
N ARG A 294 -17.23 -7.31 -13.02
CA ARG A 294 -18.49 -7.89 -13.50
C ARG A 294 -18.90 -9.11 -12.70
N GLU A 295 -18.00 -10.08 -12.58
CA GLU A 295 -18.26 -11.30 -11.82
C GLU A 295 -18.56 -10.99 -10.35
N TYR A 296 -17.83 -10.06 -9.76
CA TYR A 296 -18.04 -9.61 -8.39
C TYR A 296 -19.46 -9.04 -8.19
N ILE A 297 -19.92 -8.15 -9.09
CA ILE A 297 -21.28 -7.60 -9.01
C ILE A 297 -22.35 -8.68 -9.21
N GLU A 298 -22.17 -9.55 -10.22
CA GLU A 298 -23.13 -10.62 -10.54
C GLU A 298 -23.25 -11.62 -9.39
N GLN A 299 -22.13 -12.01 -8.82
CA GLN A 299 -22.10 -12.97 -7.72
C GLN A 299 -22.80 -12.38 -6.48
N LEU A 300 -22.48 -11.14 -6.10
CA LEU A 300 -23.11 -10.51 -4.95
C LEU A 300 -24.60 -10.28 -5.14
N LYS A 301 -25.11 -10.09 -6.36
CA LYS A 301 -26.55 -10.04 -6.62
C LYS A 301 -27.27 -11.33 -6.23
N SER A 302 -26.60 -12.48 -6.39
CA SER A 302 -27.18 -13.80 -6.12
C SER A 302 -27.26 -14.18 -4.64
N PHE A 303 -26.48 -13.54 -3.75
CA PHE A 303 -26.46 -13.86 -2.32
C PHE A 303 -27.70 -13.32 -1.60
N SER A 304 -28.28 -14.11 -0.70
CA SER A 304 -29.30 -13.68 0.25
C SER A 304 -28.65 -13.35 1.60
N CYS A 305 -29.27 -12.46 2.37
CA CYS A 305 -28.83 -12.15 3.72
C CYS A 305 -28.84 -13.44 4.58
N GLY A 306 -27.67 -13.84 5.10
CA GLY A 306 -27.50 -15.08 5.90
C GLY A 306 -26.82 -16.24 5.18
N ASP A 307 -26.58 -16.14 3.88
CA ASP A 307 -25.87 -17.16 3.10
C ASP A 307 -24.38 -16.87 3.06
N LEU A 308 -23.70 -17.11 4.18
CA LEU A 308 -22.26 -16.87 4.38
C LEU A 308 -21.36 -17.99 3.85
N ARG A 309 -21.75 -18.67 2.79
CA ARG A 309 -20.77 -19.48 2.05
C ARG A 309 -19.86 -18.58 1.25
N THR A 310 -18.99 -17.91 1.97
CA THR A 310 -17.97 -16.97 1.47
C THR A 310 -17.04 -17.59 0.43
N SER A 311 -16.99 -18.91 0.33
CA SER A 311 -16.16 -19.65 -0.63
C SER A 311 -16.43 -19.30 -2.11
N ALA A 312 -17.59 -18.79 -2.46
CA ALA A 312 -17.89 -18.41 -3.84
C ALA A 312 -17.44 -16.97 -4.19
N LEU A 313 -17.13 -16.14 -3.19
CA LEU A 313 -16.63 -14.76 -3.38
C LEU A 313 -15.11 -14.67 -3.35
N TYR A 314 -14.44 -15.69 -2.77
CA TYR A 314 -13.01 -15.62 -2.47
C TYR A 314 -12.28 -16.87 -2.94
N ASN A 315 -11.09 -16.67 -3.45
CA ASN A 315 -10.05 -17.68 -3.41
C ASN A 315 -9.43 -17.66 -2.00
N ILE A 316 -9.42 -18.80 -1.32
CA ILE A 316 -8.87 -18.95 0.04
C ILE A 316 -7.61 -19.79 -0.05
N GLU A 317 -6.51 -19.22 0.38
CA GLU A 317 -5.20 -19.86 0.49
C GLU A 317 -4.88 -20.04 1.98
N GLU A 318 -4.69 -21.29 2.41
CA GLU A 318 -4.24 -21.60 3.76
C GLU A 318 -2.72 -21.67 3.79
N LEU A 319 -2.10 -20.88 4.68
CA LEU A 319 -0.65 -20.80 4.79
C LEU A 319 -0.16 -21.76 5.88
N SER A 320 0.88 -22.53 5.57
CA SER A 320 1.60 -23.35 6.54
C SER A 320 2.36 -22.49 7.56
N CYS A 321 2.75 -23.07 8.70
CA CYS A 321 3.58 -22.36 9.67
C CYS A 321 4.93 -21.90 9.09
N ALA A 322 5.47 -22.63 8.11
CA ALA A 322 6.70 -22.25 7.41
C ALA A 322 6.48 -20.98 6.57
N GLU A 323 5.47 -20.98 5.71
CA GLU A 323 5.12 -19.82 4.88
C GLU A 323 4.78 -18.58 5.72
N LEU A 324 4.07 -18.75 6.84
CA LEU A 324 3.78 -17.66 7.77
C LEU A 324 5.04 -17.05 8.39
N LEU A 325 6.03 -17.87 8.74
CA LEU A 325 7.31 -17.39 9.26
C LEU A 325 8.14 -16.69 8.18
N GLU A 326 8.21 -17.27 6.97
CA GLU A 326 8.90 -16.67 5.83
C GLU A 326 8.38 -15.27 5.54
N GLU A 327 7.07 -15.14 5.40
CA GLU A 327 6.43 -13.85 5.12
C GLU A 327 6.57 -12.85 6.27
N PHE A 328 6.45 -13.31 7.52
CA PHE A 328 6.72 -12.48 8.68
C PHE A 328 8.14 -11.89 8.64
N MET A 329 9.13 -12.68 8.28
CA MET A 329 10.51 -12.23 8.14
C MET A 329 10.67 -11.26 6.95
N PHE A 330 10.09 -11.58 5.78
CA PHE A 330 10.14 -10.69 4.61
C PHE A 330 9.53 -9.32 4.90
N MET A 331 8.32 -9.32 5.46
CA MET A 331 7.61 -8.07 5.77
C MET A 331 8.33 -7.26 6.85
N GLY A 332 8.76 -7.94 7.92
CA GLY A 332 9.45 -7.27 9.03
C GLY A 332 10.80 -6.67 8.64
N LEU A 333 11.59 -7.37 7.81
CA LEU A 333 12.89 -6.89 7.35
C LEU A 333 12.81 -5.72 6.36
N ARG A 334 11.67 -5.46 5.74
CA ARG A 334 11.44 -4.24 4.93
C ARG A 334 11.48 -2.98 5.78
N ARG A 335 11.18 -3.06 7.07
CA ARG A 335 11.17 -1.92 7.99
C ARG A 335 12.58 -1.54 8.43
N SER A 336 12.81 -0.26 8.61
CA SER A 336 14.08 0.24 9.18
C SER A 336 14.32 -0.30 10.60
N GLU A 337 13.25 -0.55 11.36
CA GLU A 337 13.33 -1.18 12.69
C GLU A 337 13.59 -2.68 12.63
N GLY A 338 13.29 -3.34 11.52
CA GLY A 338 13.45 -4.78 11.32
C GLY A 338 12.34 -5.64 11.91
N ALA A 339 12.49 -6.97 11.80
CA ALA A 339 11.59 -7.99 12.31
C ALA A 339 11.79 -8.23 13.81
N SER A 340 10.70 -8.40 14.56
CA SER A 340 10.75 -8.74 16.00
C SER A 340 10.97 -10.23 16.21
N LEU A 341 12.12 -10.63 16.71
CA LEU A 341 12.42 -12.05 16.99
C LEU A 341 11.69 -12.56 18.25
N ALA A 342 11.33 -11.66 19.16
CA ALA A 342 10.46 -11.98 20.28
C ALA A 342 9.07 -12.39 19.81
N GLU A 343 8.49 -11.63 18.87
CA GLU A 343 7.20 -11.92 18.26
C GLU A 343 7.25 -13.21 17.42
N ALA A 344 8.32 -13.42 16.65
CA ALA A 344 8.51 -14.66 15.90
C ALA A 344 8.48 -15.89 16.82
N ARG A 345 9.14 -15.81 17.97
CA ARG A 345 9.12 -16.89 18.98
C ARG A 345 7.73 -17.10 19.56
N GLU A 346 6.99 -16.02 19.85
CA GLU A 346 5.64 -16.12 20.44
C GLU A 346 4.62 -16.68 19.45
N ARG A 347 4.71 -16.28 18.16
CA ARG A 347 3.73 -16.67 17.12
C ARG A 347 4.00 -18.04 16.52
N PHE A 348 5.27 -18.38 16.31
CA PHE A 348 5.68 -19.53 15.50
C PHE A 348 6.48 -20.57 16.30
N ASP A 349 6.79 -20.31 17.56
CA ASP A 349 7.64 -21.16 18.43
C ASP A 349 9.03 -21.41 17.81
N VAL A 350 9.61 -20.40 17.16
CA VAL A 350 10.90 -20.50 16.46
C VAL A 350 11.90 -19.49 17.01
N ASP A 351 13.11 -19.97 17.35
CA ASP A 351 14.28 -19.12 17.55
C ASP A 351 14.94 -18.88 16.19
N VAL A 352 14.68 -17.71 15.60
CA VAL A 352 15.16 -17.35 14.24
C VAL A 352 16.68 -17.35 14.15
N LEU A 353 17.40 -16.83 15.17
CA LEU A 353 18.85 -16.81 15.15
C LEU A 353 19.47 -18.22 15.19
N GLN A 354 18.82 -19.14 15.89
CA GLN A 354 19.26 -20.53 15.95
C GLN A 354 18.86 -21.30 14.68
N ARG A 355 17.63 -21.10 14.21
CA ARG A 355 17.06 -21.81 13.04
C ARG A 355 17.83 -21.51 11.75
N PHE A 356 18.23 -20.25 11.56
CA PHE A 356 18.93 -19.75 10.36
C PHE A 356 20.39 -19.38 10.62
N ALA A 357 21.03 -20.00 11.63
CA ALA A 357 22.39 -19.61 12.06
C ALA A 357 23.43 -19.68 10.94
N SER A 358 23.37 -20.73 10.10
CA SER A 358 24.31 -20.92 8.97
C SER A 358 24.12 -19.89 7.87
N GLU A 359 22.88 -19.53 7.58
CA GLU A 359 22.50 -18.59 6.52
C GLU A 359 22.76 -17.14 6.96
N LEU A 360 22.53 -16.83 8.23
CA LEU A 360 22.71 -15.49 8.77
C LEU A 360 24.18 -15.14 9.04
N ALA A 361 25.04 -16.11 9.34
CA ALA A 361 26.44 -15.88 9.66
C ALA A 361 27.18 -15.05 8.59
N PRO A 362 27.14 -15.39 7.28
CA PRO A 362 27.80 -14.60 6.25
C PRO A 362 27.17 -13.20 6.08
N LEU A 363 25.88 -13.02 6.36
CA LEU A 363 25.23 -11.71 6.28
C LEU A 363 25.68 -10.79 7.41
N PHE A 364 25.92 -11.31 8.61
CA PHE A 364 26.53 -10.56 9.72
C PHE A 364 27.98 -10.17 9.41
N GLU A 365 28.79 -11.10 8.88
CA GLU A 365 30.19 -10.84 8.49
C GLU A 365 30.27 -9.73 7.42
N GLN A 366 29.38 -9.74 6.46
CA GLN A 366 29.28 -8.74 5.40
C GLN A 366 28.62 -7.43 5.86
N LYS A 367 28.14 -7.37 7.11
CA LYS A 367 27.42 -6.24 7.68
C LYS A 367 26.16 -5.83 6.87
N LEU A 368 25.46 -6.81 6.31
CA LEU A 368 24.21 -6.61 5.60
C LEU A 368 23.00 -6.60 6.56
N ILE A 369 23.12 -7.30 7.68
CA ILE A 369 22.12 -7.36 8.74
C ILE A 369 22.72 -6.96 10.08
N ALA A 370 21.87 -6.52 11.00
CA ALA A 370 22.24 -6.23 12.38
C ALA A 370 21.16 -6.73 13.33
N TYR A 371 21.58 -7.30 14.45
CA TYR A 371 20.71 -7.70 15.55
C TYR A 371 20.86 -6.76 16.74
N ASP A 372 19.75 -6.21 17.20
CA ASP A 372 19.68 -5.41 18.43
C ASP A 372 19.13 -6.27 19.56
N ALA A 373 19.98 -6.64 20.50
CA ALA A 373 19.63 -7.46 21.64
C ALA A 373 18.69 -6.75 22.64
N SER A 374 18.70 -5.41 22.67
CA SER A 374 17.83 -4.64 23.58
C SER A 374 16.37 -4.63 23.14
N THR A 375 16.14 -4.58 21.84
CA THR A 375 14.80 -4.62 21.23
C THR A 375 14.45 -6.00 20.67
N GLN A 376 15.37 -6.94 20.66
CA GLN A 376 15.25 -8.26 20.03
C GLN A 376 14.82 -8.19 18.56
N ARG A 377 15.37 -7.23 17.80
CA ARG A 377 15.04 -7.04 16.39
C ARG A 377 16.22 -7.38 15.48
N LEU A 378 15.92 -8.10 14.40
CA LEU A 378 16.82 -8.32 13.28
C LEU A 378 16.44 -7.34 12.16
N ARG A 379 17.39 -6.51 11.73
CA ARG A 379 17.14 -5.50 10.70
C ARG A 379 18.18 -5.54 9.59
N LEU A 380 17.83 -5.03 8.44
CA LEU A 380 18.78 -4.71 7.40
C LEU A 380 19.61 -3.49 7.80
N THR A 381 20.88 -3.45 7.41
CA THR A 381 21.68 -2.23 7.42
C THR A 381 21.34 -1.37 6.19
N GLU A 382 21.86 -0.16 6.07
CA GLU A 382 21.69 0.64 4.84
C GLU A 382 22.16 -0.15 3.60
N ARG A 383 23.35 -0.75 3.67
CA ARG A 383 23.87 -1.63 2.62
C ARG A 383 23.02 -2.90 2.39
N GLY A 384 22.45 -3.46 3.46
CA GLY A 384 21.56 -4.62 3.35
C GLY A 384 20.25 -4.29 2.63
N MET A 385 19.75 -3.06 2.76
CA MET A 385 18.54 -2.63 2.06
C MET A 385 18.72 -2.53 0.54
N GLU A 386 19.93 -2.28 0.05
CA GLU A 386 20.27 -2.25 -1.38
C GLU A 386 20.15 -3.65 -2.03
N VAL A 387 20.43 -4.69 -1.24
CA VAL A 387 20.41 -6.10 -1.69
C VAL A 387 19.31 -6.91 -0.98
N GLY A 388 18.29 -6.26 -0.50
CA GLY A 388 17.25 -6.84 0.36
C GLY A 388 16.64 -8.13 -0.17
N ASN A 389 16.35 -8.22 -1.47
CA ASN A 389 15.76 -9.41 -2.08
C ASN A 389 16.65 -10.67 -1.89
N GLN A 390 17.96 -10.52 -2.02
CA GLN A 390 18.90 -11.64 -1.79
C GLN A 390 18.92 -12.09 -0.33
N ILE A 391 18.69 -11.15 0.60
CA ILE A 391 18.63 -11.45 2.03
C ILE A 391 17.31 -12.14 2.37
N PHE A 392 16.21 -11.76 1.72
CA PHE A 392 14.90 -12.38 1.95
C PHE A 392 14.88 -13.85 1.55
N GLU A 393 15.61 -14.26 0.49
CA GLU A 393 15.72 -15.64 0.04
C GLU A 393 16.28 -16.58 1.12
N VAL A 394 17.06 -16.06 2.07
CA VAL A 394 17.62 -16.82 3.19
C VAL A 394 16.54 -17.44 4.09
N PHE A 395 15.36 -16.82 4.15
CA PHE A 395 14.26 -17.26 5.00
C PHE A 395 13.30 -18.22 4.30
N VAL A 396 13.51 -18.52 3.01
CA VAL A 396 12.69 -19.51 2.29
C VAL A 396 12.97 -20.91 2.84
N ILE A 397 11.94 -21.54 3.39
CA ILE A 397 12.02 -22.87 3.99
C ILE A 397 11.56 -23.89 2.94
N THR A 398 12.50 -24.49 2.22
CA THR A 398 12.24 -25.57 1.24
C THR A 398 11.90 -26.90 1.92
#